data_27f20e373d8e372ca5f9fc68b1cfbe4c
#
_entry.id   27f20e373d8e372ca5f9fc68b1cfbe4c
#
_cell.length_a   1.000
_cell.length_b   1.000
_cell.length_c   1.000
_cell.angle_alpha   90.00
_cell.angle_beta   90.00
_cell.angle_gamma   90.00
#
_symmetry.space_group_name_H-M   'P 1'
#
loop_
_entity.id
_entity.type
_entity.pdbx_description
1 polymer ?
#
loop_
_entity_poly.entity_id
_entity_poly.type
_entity_poly.pdbx_seq_one_letter_code
_entity_poly.pdbx_strand_id
1 'polypeptide(L)'
;IEKELKLSASIGMNTHRVFLHDLLWKQDSIGFMDRIDQFLSIADKYSIKTMLVFFDDVWHPYSSLGKQPEPIPHIHNSGWVQSPGVEILTDILRHDSLEPYVKGIVSRFKDDNRVLSWDLYNEPAQHNGAPRVSRERVIEIYENIGVTLTDEELPFYYRDKMEPTGYEKREFTLALLKKAFKWVREINPSQPLTVGIYDYFIDWDKFDELL
;
A
#
# COMPACT_ATOMS: atom_id res chain seq x y z
N ILE A 1 -2.48 15.26 10.53
CA ILE A 1 -1.09 14.72 10.48
C ILE A 1 -0.26 15.25 11.65
N GLU A 2 0.02 16.57 11.78
CA GLU A 2 0.94 17.09 12.82
C GLU A 2 0.45 16.78 14.25
N LYS A 3 -0.85 16.91 14.52
CA LYS A 3 -1.46 16.56 15.81
C LYS A 3 -1.26 15.08 16.17
N GLU A 4 -1.38 14.21 15.19
CA GLU A 4 -1.22 12.76 15.36
C GLU A 4 0.24 12.39 15.61
N LEU A 5 1.17 12.94 14.83
CA LEU A 5 2.60 12.72 15.02
C LEU A 5 3.09 13.23 16.41
N LYS A 6 2.58 14.39 16.84
CA LYS A 6 2.84 14.89 18.20
C LYS A 6 2.32 13.94 19.27
N LEU A 7 1.11 13.39 19.10
CA LEU A 7 0.55 12.42 20.04
C LEU A 7 1.38 11.13 20.04
N SER A 8 1.74 10.62 18.88
CA SER A 8 2.59 9.42 18.76
C SER A 8 3.93 9.59 19.48
N ALA A 9 4.61 10.73 19.28
CA ALA A 9 5.84 11.04 19.99
C ALA A 9 5.64 11.12 21.51
N SER A 10 4.51 11.67 21.98
CA SER A 10 4.22 11.83 23.41
C SER A 10 4.05 10.49 24.14
N ILE A 11 3.75 9.41 23.43
CA ILE A 11 3.66 8.04 23.96
C ILE A 11 4.88 7.18 23.64
N GLY A 12 5.96 7.80 23.13
CA GLY A 12 7.25 7.15 22.89
C GLY A 12 7.43 6.52 21.52
N MET A 13 6.51 6.72 20.57
CA MET A 13 6.72 6.27 19.19
C MET A 13 7.79 7.13 18.52
N ASN A 14 8.73 6.48 17.85
CA ASN A 14 9.85 7.12 17.14
C ASN A 14 9.93 6.72 15.67
N THR A 15 9.01 5.88 15.22
CA THR A 15 8.94 5.40 13.84
C THR A 15 7.49 5.26 13.40
N HIS A 16 7.22 5.66 12.16
CA HIS A 16 5.94 5.42 11.49
C HIS A 16 6.16 4.69 10.19
N ARG A 17 5.26 3.76 9.89
CA ARG A 17 5.13 3.09 8.60
C ARG A 17 4.06 3.82 7.80
N VAL A 18 4.42 4.35 6.62
CA VAL A 18 3.56 5.24 5.82
C VAL A 18 3.42 4.69 4.42
N PHE A 19 2.18 4.50 4.02
CA PHE A 19 1.83 3.91 2.73
C PHE A 19 1.74 4.98 1.65
N LEU A 20 2.41 4.71 0.54
CA LEU A 20 2.36 5.49 -0.69
C LEU A 20 1.34 4.85 -1.64
N HIS A 21 1.02 5.52 -2.75
CA HIS A 21 0.12 4.96 -3.74
C HIS A 21 0.51 5.39 -5.16
N ASP A 22 0.61 4.42 -6.08
CA ASP A 22 1.02 4.63 -7.47
C ASP A 22 0.10 5.58 -8.24
N LEU A 23 -1.21 5.55 -7.97
CA LEU A 23 -2.17 6.44 -8.62
C LEU A 23 -1.94 7.92 -8.27
N LEU A 24 -1.53 8.23 -7.03
CA LEU A 24 -1.21 9.59 -6.61
C LEU A 24 0.04 10.10 -7.31
N TRP A 25 1.04 9.24 -7.46
CA TRP A 25 2.21 9.54 -8.27
C TRP A 25 1.84 9.79 -9.74
N LYS A 26 1.04 8.92 -10.33
CA LYS A 26 0.60 9.02 -11.72
C LYS A 26 -0.18 10.31 -11.99
N GLN A 27 -0.99 10.76 -11.03
CA GLN A 27 -1.79 11.97 -11.13
C GLN A 27 -0.93 13.24 -11.07
N ASP A 28 0.03 13.30 -10.12
CA ASP A 28 0.86 14.48 -9.84
C ASP A 28 2.14 14.07 -9.12
N SER A 29 3.13 13.63 -9.87
CA SER A 29 4.39 13.11 -9.31
C SER A 29 5.18 14.17 -8.53
N ILE A 30 5.18 15.41 -9.01
CA ILE A 30 5.92 16.51 -8.37
C ILE A 30 5.26 16.87 -7.05
N GLY A 31 3.97 17.18 -7.06
CA GLY A 31 3.25 17.51 -5.84
C GLY A 31 3.16 16.33 -4.88
N PHE A 32 3.20 15.08 -5.36
CA PHE A 32 3.25 13.91 -4.48
C PHE A 32 4.59 13.84 -3.73
N MET A 33 5.72 14.07 -4.40
CA MET A 33 7.03 14.17 -3.75
C MET A 33 7.11 15.32 -2.74
N ASP A 34 6.54 16.47 -3.06
CA ASP A 34 6.48 17.61 -2.15
C ASP A 34 5.65 17.29 -0.89
N ARG A 35 4.55 16.57 -1.04
CA ARG A 35 3.75 16.08 0.11
C ARG A 35 4.50 15.08 0.98
N ILE A 36 5.28 14.18 0.37
CA ILE A 36 6.17 13.26 1.11
C ILE A 36 7.21 14.06 1.89
N ASP A 37 7.89 15.01 1.26
CA ASP A 37 8.90 15.86 1.92
C ASP A 37 8.31 16.68 3.08
N GLN A 38 7.12 17.22 2.88
CA GLN A 38 6.38 17.94 3.94
C GLN A 38 6.05 17.00 5.12
N PHE A 39 5.57 15.77 4.83
CA PHE A 39 5.30 14.78 5.87
C PHE A 39 6.57 14.44 6.65
N LEU A 40 7.67 14.14 5.95
CA LEU A 40 8.96 13.84 6.56
C LEU A 40 9.45 14.98 7.44
N SER A 41 9.27 16.22 6.99
CA SER A 41 9.64 17.42 7.76
C SER A 41 8.83 17.58 9.04
N ILE A 42 7.53 17.27 8.99
CA ILE A 42 6.67 17.30 10.19
C ILE A 42 7.03 16.16 11.14
N ALA A 43 7.28 14.96 10.64
CA ALA A 43 7.67 13.81 11.46
C ALA A 43 9.02 14.06 12.18
N ASP A 44 9.99 14.66 11.48
CA ASP A 44 11.31 14.94 12.02
C ASP A 44 11.29 15.96 13.17
N LYS A 45 10.36 16.92 13.17
CA LYS A 45 10.13 17.82 14.32
C LYS A 45 9.87 17.07 15.63
N TYR A 46 9.31 15.88 15.53
CA TYR A 46 8.96 15.03 16.66
C TYR A 46 9.91 13.82 16.82
N SER A 47 11.06 13.85 16.14
CA SER A 47 12.06 12.77 16.13
C SER A 47 11.49 11.43 15.68
N ILE A 48 10.52 11.43 14.77
CA ILE A 48 9.91 10.24 14.18
C ILE A 48 10.55 9.98 12.81
N LYS A 49 11.13 8.81 12.64
CA LYS A 49 11.62 8.31 11.35
C LYS A 49 10.50 7.62 10.59
N THR A 50 10.58 7.61 9.28
CA THR A 50 9.51 7.09 8.43
C THR A 50 10.00 5.91 7.60
N MET A 51 9.28 4.79 7.69
CA MET A 51 9.37 3.68 6.74
C MET A 51 8.33 3.93 5.64
N LEU A 52 8.77 4.06 4.38
CA LEU A 52 7.89 4.31 3.25
C LEU A 52 7.54 3.00 2.54
N VAL A 53 6.24 2.71 2.41
CA VAL A 53 5.69 1.49 1.80
C VAL A 53 5.21 1.79 0.40
N PHE A 54 5.70 1.06 -0.62
CA PHE A 54 5.34 1.31 -2.01
C PHE A 54 4.08 0.59 -2.46
N PHE A 55 4.02 -0.74 -2.25
CA PHE A 55 2.95 -1.59 -2.74
C PHE A 55 2.20 -2.27 -1.60
N ASP A 56 0.96 -2.68 -1.88
CA ASP A 56 0.09 -3.27 -0.88
C ASP A 56 -0.97 -4.18 -1.54
N ASP A 57 -1.13 -5.39 -1.05
CA ASP A 57 -2.16 -6.34 -1.51
C ASP A 57 -3.42 -6.35 -0.64
N VAL A 58 -3.59 -5.39 0.27
CA VAL A 58 -4.73 -5.23 1.18
C VAL A 58 -5.52 -4.00 0.79
N TRP A 59 -6.79 -3.96 0.77
CA TRP A 59 -7.93 -4.86 0.76
C TRP A 59 -8.62 -4.81 -0.59
N HIS A 60 -9.15 -3.60 -0.95
CA HIS A 60 -9.91 -3.40 -2.17
C HIS A 60 -9.00 -3.38 -3.40
N PRO A 61 -9.15 -4.31 -4.36
CA PRO A 61 -8.18 -4.48 -5.45
C PRO A 61 -8.37 -3.48 -6.59
N TYR A 62 -9.51 -2.79 -6.65
CA TYR A 62 -9.84 -1.84 -7.72
C TYR A 62 -9.71 -0.41 -7.21
N SER A 63 -8.46 0.01 -6.98
CA SER A 63 -8.17 1.38 -6.57
C SER A 63 -8.50 2.40 -7.66
N SER A 64 -9.00 3.56 -7.26
CA SER A 64 -9.35 4.66 -8.17
C SER A 64 -8.98 6.01 -7.58
N LEU A 65 -8.77 7.00 -8.48
CA LEU A 65 -8.59 8.38 -8.07
C LEU A 65 -9.94 9.02 -7.68
N GLY A 66 -9.86 10.07 -6.87
CA GLY A 66 -11.01 10.86 -6.46
C GLY A 66 -11.32 10.73 -4.98
N LYS A 67 -12.55 11.09 -4.61
CA LYS A 67 -13.02 10.97 -3.24
C LYS A 67 -13.10 9.50 -2.85
N GLN A 68 -12.43 9.16 -1.76
CA GLN A 68 -12.52 7.83 -1.16
C GLN A 68 -13.69 7.80 -0.17
N PRO A 69 -14.32 6.63 0.07
CA PRO A 69 -15.32 6.48 1.12
C PRO A 69 -14.70 6.73 2.49
N GLU A 70 -15.51 7.26 3.40
CA GLU A 70 -15.08 7.41 4.79
C GLU A 70 -14.88 6.04 5.44
N PRO A 71 -13.83 5.84 6.22
CA PRO A 71 -13.65 4.60 6.97
C PRO A 71 -14.81 4.38 7.94
N ILE A 72 -15.33 3.15 8.00
CA ILE A 72 -16.42 2.80 8.89
C ILE A 72 -15.86 2.49 10.28
N PRO A 73 -16.31 3.19 11.32
CA PRO A 73 -15.84 2.96 12.67
C PRO A 73 -15.97 1.49 13.09
N HIS A 74 -14.92 0.96 13.71
CA HIS A 74 -14.83 -0.43 14.20
C HIS A 74 -14.79 -1.52 13.11
N ILE A 75 -14.75 -1.16 11.83
CA ILE A 75 -14.52 -2.12 10.75
C ILE A 75 -13.06 -1.99 10.30
N HIS A 76 -12.31 -3.05 10.50
CA HIS A 76 -10.89 -3.10 10.20
C HIS A 76 -10.61 -2.82 8.72
N ASN A 77 -9.78 -1.80 8.47
CA ASN A 77 -9.34 -1.39 7.13
C ASN A 77 -10.46 -1.12 6.11
N SER A 78 -11.63 -0.64 6.57
CA SER A 78 -12.83 -0.47 5.74
C SER A 78 -12.67 0.48 4.54
N GLY A 79 -11.68 1.35 4.53
CA GLY A 79 -11.37 2.24 3.38
C GLY A 79 -10.05 1.91 2.68
N TRP A 80 -9.43 0.77 2.98
CA TRP A 80 -8.11 0.44 2.46
C TRP A 80 -8.15 -0.07 1.03
N VAL A 81 -7.24 0.38 0.18
CA VAL A 81 -7.17 0.02 -1.24
C VAL A 81 -5.76 -0.45 -1.62
N GLN A 82 -5.67 -1.40 -2.55
CA GLN A 82 -4.41 -1.96 -3.02
C GLN A 82 -3.61 -0.98 -3.89
N SER A 83 -2.30 -1.09 -3.84
CA SER A 83 -1.36 -0.43 -4.75
C SER A 83 -0.26 -1.43 -5.17
N PRO A 84 -0.09 -1.72 -6.48
CA PRO A 84 -0.99 -1.32 -7.55
C PRO A 84 -2.33 -2.06 -7.47
N GLY A 85 -3.34 -1.54 -8.15
CA GLY A 85 -4.60 -2.27 -8.31
C GLY A 85 -4.40 -3.59 -9.07
N VAL A 86 -5.32 -4.55 -8.84
CA VAL A 86 -5.22 -5.91 -9.39
C VAL A 86 -5.04 -5.97 -10.91
N GLU A 87 -5.60 -5.00 -11.64
CA GLU A 87 -5.49 -4.94 -13.11
C GLU A 87 -4.05 -4.67 -13.60
N ILE A 88 -3.23 -4.00 -12.80
CA ILE A 88 -1.80 -3.83 -13.08
C ILE A 88 -1.02 -5.01 -12.53
N LEU A 89 -1.35 -5.43 -11.31
CA LEU A 89 -0.65 -6.53 -10.65
C LEU A 89 -0.66 -7.81 -11.50
N THR A 90 -1.83 -8.21 -12.02
CA THR A 90 -1.99 -9.46 -12.78
C THR A 90 -1.54 -9.39 -14.25
N ASP A 91 -1.01 -8.26 -14.68
CA ASP A 91 -0.41 -8.08 -16.01
C ASP A 91 1.08 -7.74 -15.89
N ILE A 92 1.93 -8.78 -15.98
CA ILE A 92 3.40 -8.64 -15.83
C ILE A 92 3.99 -7.62 -16.80
N LEU A 93 3.40 -7.46 -17.99
CA LEU A 93 3.88 -6.50 -18.99
C LEU A 93 3.64 -5.05 -18.55
N ARG A 94 2.66 -4.82 -17.68
CA ARG A 94 2.37 -3.49 -17.14
C ARG A 94 3.20 -3.14 -15.91
N HIS A 95 3.87 -4.10 -15.28
CA HIS A 95 4.69 -3.82 -14.09
C HIS A 95 5.72 -2.72 -14.32
N ASP A 96 6.34 -2.66 -15.52
CA ASP A 96 7.35 -1.65 -15.83
C ASP A 96 6.80 -0.21 -15.84
N SER A 97 5.48 -0.04 -15.93
CA SER A 97 4.84 1.26 -15.76
C SER A 97 4.97 1.84 -14.35
N LEU A 98 5.29 0.99 -13.36
CA LEU A 98 5.50 1.37 -11.96
C LEU A 98 6.96 1.78 -11.65
N GLU A 99 7.90 1.49 -12.55
CA GLU A 99 9.32 1.82 -12.35
C GLU A 99 9.57 3.32 -12.10
N PRO A 100 8.97 4.27 -12.86
CA PRO A 100 9.14 5.70 -12.61
C PRO A 100 8.65 6.13 -11.21
N TYR A 101 7.58 5.51 -10.71
CA TYR A 101 7.06 5.75 -9.36
C TYR A 101 8.07 5.36 -8.30
N VAL A 102 8.57 4.12 -8.35
CA VAL A 102 9.54 3.62 -7.37
C VAL A 102 10.86 4.38 -7.47
N LYS A 103 11.44 4.44 -8.66
CA LYS A 103 12.73 5.10 -8.90
C LYS A 103 12.70 6.59 -8.61
N GLY A 104 11.62 7.28 -8.97
CA GLY A 104 11.49 8.72 -8.76
C GLY A 104 11.52 9.08 -7.28
N ILE A 105 10.74 8.36 -6.45
CA ILE A 105 10.71 8.61 -5.01
C ILE A 105 12.04 8.22 -4.35
N VAL A 106 12.56 7.02 -4.63
CA VAL A 106 13.83 6.58 -4.05
C VAL A 106 14.97 7.52 -4.44
N SER A 107 15.07 7.94 -5.70
CA SER A 107 16.11 8.89 -6.15
C SER A 107 16.05 10.23 -5.42
N ARG A 108 14.85 10.70 -5.11
CA ARG A 108 14.64 11.98 -4.41
C ARG A 108 15.09 11.92 -2.95
N PHE A 109 14.91 10.77 -2.28
CA PHE A 109 15.10 10.62 -0.84
C PHE A 109 16.17 9.60 -0.44
N LYS A 110 17.00 9.09 -1.37
CA LYS A 110 17.97 8.00 -1.15
C LYS A 110 19.02 8.27 -0.06
N ASP A 111 19.29 9.54 0.22
CA ASP A 111 20.28 9.95 1.23
C ASP A 111 19.61 10.74 2.37
N ASP A 112 18.28 10.73 2.43
CA ASP A 112 17.51 11.46 3.43
C ASP A 112 17.44 10.67 4.73
N ASN A 113 18.03 11.22 5.80
CA ASN A 113 18.07 10.55 7.10
C ASN A 113 16.72 10.51 7.83
N ARG A 114 15.69 11.20 7.33
CA ARG A 114 14.31 11.12 7.83
C ARG A 114 13.64 9.81 7.41
N VAL A 115 14.09 9.21 6.30
CA VAL A 115 13.64 7.91 5.82
C VAL A 115 14.42 6.81 6.53
N LEU A 116 13.72 5.94 7.26
CA LEU A 116 14.31 4.82 7.99
C LEU A 116 14.64 3.64 7.08
N SER A 117 13.69 3.27 6.23
CA SER A 117 13.81 2.15 5.30
C SER A 117 12.77 2.25 4.19
N TRP A 118 13.01 1.49 3.12
CA TRP A 118 12.10 1.31 2.00
C TRP A 118 11.40 -0.03 2.16
N ASP A 119 10.10 -0.02 2.40
CA ASP A 119 9.26 -1.21 2.43
C ASP A 119 8.62 -1.38 1.06
N LEU A 120 9.10 -2.37 0.31
CA LEU A 120 8.72 -2.50 -1.09
C LEU A 120 7.30 -3.06 -1.27
N TYR A 121 6.82 -3.84 -0.30
CA TYR A 121 5.50 -4.43 -0.42
C TYR A 121 4.91 -4.78 0.95
N ASN A 122 3.68 -4.37 1.21
CA ASN A 122 2.90 -4.83 2.35
C ASN A 122 2.09 -6.06 1.97
N GLU A 123 2.20 -7.12 2.77
CA GLU A 123 1.39 -8.33 2.68
C GLU A 123 1.29 -8.90 1.25
N PRO A 124 2.43 -9.14 0.57
CA PRO A 124 2.43 -9.61 -0.81
C PRO A 124 1.69 -10.94 -0.94
N ALA A 125 0.87 -11.06 -1.98
CA ALA A 125 -0.02 -12.19 -2.25
C ALA A 125 -1.10 -12.42 -1.18
N GLN A 126 -1.38 -11.44 -0.34
CA GLN A 126 -2.50 -11.51 0.57
C GLN A 126 -3.78 -11.82 -0.22
N HIS A 127 -4.45 -12.88 0.16
CA HIS A 127 -5.81 -13.09 -0.31
C HIS A 127 -6.71 -12.26 0.60
N ASN A 128 -7.45 -11.35 0.02
CA ASN A 128 -8.45 -10.63 0.78
C ASN A 128 -9.43 -11.66 1.31
N GLY A 129 -9.31 -11.95 2.59
CA GLY A 129 -10.16 -12.90 3.29
C GLY A 129 -11.61 -12.44 3.43
N ALA A 130 -12.01 -11.40 2.71
CA ALA A 130 -13.41 -11.08 2.53
C ALA A 130 -14.03 -12.23 1.72
N PRO A 131 -14.88 -13.07 2.35
CA PRO A 131 -15.63 -14.05 1.59
C PRO A 131 -16.35 -13.28 0.47
N ARG A 132 -16.54 -13.92 -0.68
CA ARG A 132 -17.39 -13.40 -1.75
C ARG A 132 -18.76 -13.13 -1.15
N VAL A 133 -19.03 -11.91 -0.78
CA VAL A 133 -20.25 -11.51 -0.12
C VAL A 133 -21.14 -10.94 -1.19
N SER A 134 -22.36 -11.46 -1.32
CA SER A 134 -23.32 -10.87 -2.25
C SER A 134 -23.62 -9.41 -1.84
N ARG A 135 -24.12 -8.63 -2.80
CA ARG A 135 -24.53 -7.24 -2.55
C ARG A 135 -25.46 -7.15 -1.36
N GLU A 136 -26.44 -8.04 -1.30
CA GLU A 136 -27.44 -8.11 -0.23
C GLU A 136 -26.80 -8.39 1.12
N ARG A 137 -25.82 -9.28 1.14
CA ARG A 137 -25.10 -9.62 2.38
C ARG A 137 -24.22 -8.48 2.87
N VAL A 138 -23.60 -7.73 1.97
CA VAL A 138 -22.87 -6.50 2.35
C VAL A 138 -23.82 -5.50 2.98
N ILE A 139 -24.97 -5.22 2.34
CA ILE A 139 -25.98 -4.31 2.88
C ILE A 139 -26.41 -4.77 4.28
N GLU A 140 -26.78 -6.04 4.44
CA GLU A 140 -27.20 -6.61 5.72
C GLU A 140 -26.13 -6.42 6.81
N ILE A 141 -24.86 -6.68 6.51
CA ILE A 141 -23.77 -6.52 7.48
C ILE A 141 -23.66 -5.07 7.95
N TYR A 142 -23.74 -4.11 7.03
CA TYR A 142 -23.58 -2.71 7.35
C TYR A 142 -24.82 -2.13 8.07
N GLU A 143 -26.01 -2.53 7.66
CA GLU A 143 -27.25 -2.17 8.36
C GLU A 143 -27.27 -2.67 9.81
N ASN A 144 -26.75 -3.88 10.06
CA ASN A 144 -26.66 -4.44 11.41
C ASN A 144 -25.76 -3.65 12.36
N ILE A 145 -24.83 -2.87 11.83
CA ILE A 145 -23.95 -1.96 12.60
C ILE A 145 -24.42 -0.50 12.51
N GLY A 146 -25.62 -0.26 11.97
CA GLY A 146 -26.21 1.07 11.88
C GLY A 146 -25.69 1.94 10.75
N VAL A 147 -25.06 1.35 9.74
CA VAL A 147 -24.51 2.05 8.57
C VAL A 147 -25.36 1.71 7.34
N THR A 148 -25.88 2.74 6.67
CA THR A 148 -26.54 2.61 5.38
C THR A 148 -25.55 3.03 4.28
N LEU A 149 -25.17 2.08 3.41
CA LEU A 149 -24.30 2.35 2.26
C LEU A 149 -25.11 2.95 1.11
N THR A 150 -24.54 3.97 0.49
CA THR A 150 -25.07 4.51 -0.78
C THR A 150 -24.67 3.61 -1.95
N ASP A 151 -25.35 3.75 -3.09
CA ASP A 151 -25.00 3.03 -4.32
C ASP A 151 -23.58 3.39 -4.84
N GLU A 152 -23.06 4.56 -4.46
CA GLU A 152 -21.69 4.98 -4.78
C GLU A 152 -20.64 4.31 -3.88
N GLU A 153 -20.99 4.04 -2.63
CA GLU A 153 -20.10 3.38 -1.64
C GLU A 153 -20.10 1.86 -1.77
N LEU A 154 -21.22 1.28 -2.15
CA LEU A 154 -21.41 -0.16 -2.29
C LEU A 154 -20.31 -0.86 -3.11
N PRO A 155 -19.84 -0.31 -4.26
CA PRO A 155 -18.77 -0.92 -5.03
C PRO A 155 -17.43 -1.08 -4.31
N PHE A 156 -17.19 -0.37 -3.21
CA PHE A 156 -16.00 -0.55 -2.38
C PHE A 156 -16.06 -1.82 -1.52
N TYR A 157 -17.27 -2.26 -1.18
CA TYR A 157 -17.53 -3.35 -0.25
C TYR A 157 -18.09 -4.59 -0.95
N TYR A 158 -18.74 -4.39 -2.10
CA TYR A 158 -19.27 -5.43 -2.94
C TYR A 158 -18.40 -5.64 -4.18
N ARG A 159 -18.18 -6.88 -4.54
CA ARG A 159 -17.32 -7.25 -5.65
C ARG A 159 -18.03 -8.17 -6.61
N ASP A 160 -18.39 -7.63 -7.77
CA ASP A 160 -18.97 -8.38 -8.88
C ASP A 160 -17.97 -9.29 -9.57
N LYS A 161 -16.71 -8.85 -9.61
CA LYS A 161 -15.65 -9.57 -10.30
C LYS A 161 -14.97 -10.55 -9.36
N MET A 162 -14.64 -11.72 -9.89
CA MET A 162 -13.79 -12.67 -9.20
C MET A 162 -12.38 -12.08 -9.09
N GLU A 163 -11.96 -11.80 -7.85
CA GLU A 163 -10.58 -11.45 -7.60
C GLU A 163 -9.72 -12.71 -7.64
N PRO A 164 -8.48 -12.58 -8.14
CA PRO A 164 -7.54 -13.67 -7.99
C PRO A 164 -7.31 -13.94 -6.49
N THR A 165 -7.28 -15.20 -6.12
CA THR A 165 -6.90 -15.64 -4.78
C THR A 165 -5.44 -15.25 -4.50
N GLY A 166 -5.02 -15.23 -3.24
CA GLY A 166 -3.60 -15.03 -2.90
C GLY A 166 -2.69 -16.04 -3.60
N TYR A 167 -3.15 -17.28 -3.77
CA TYR A 167 -2.43 -18.31 -4.51
C TYR A 167 -2.24 -17.93 -5.99
N GLU A 168 -3.28 -17.42 -6.65
CA GLU A 168 -3.22 -16.97 -8.05
C GLU A 168 -2.39 -15.70 -8.21
N LYS A 169 -2.43 -14.79 -7.24
CA LYS A 169 -1.63 -13.55 -7.25
C LYS A 169 -0.13 -13.79 -7.02
N ARG A 170 0.23 -14.89 -6.37
CA ARG A 170 1.58 -15.14 -5.87
C ARG A 170 2.67 -14.91 -6.91
N GLU A 171 2.54 -15.48 -8.09
CA GLU A 171 3.55 -15.36 -9.14
C GLU A 171 3.65 -13.93 -9.70
N PHE A 172 2.51 -13.23 -9.81
CA PHE A 172 2.47 -11.82 -10.22
C PHE A 172 3.11 -10.91 -9.18
N THR A 173 2.77 -11.11 -7.92
CA THR A 173 3.33 -10.36 -6.79
C THR A 173 4.83 -10.59 -6.67
N LEU A 174 5.29 -11.83 -6.77
CA LEU A 174 6.71 -12.16 -6.76
C LEU A 174 7.46 -11.53 -7.95
N ALA A 175 6.87 -11.54 -9.15
CA ALA A 175 7.44 -10.89 -10.32
C ALA A 175 7.59 -9.36 -10.12
N LEU A 176 6.56 -8.71 -9.57
CA LEU A 176 6.62 -7.28 -9.25
C LEU A 176 7.65 -6.99 -8.16
N LEU A 177 7.69 -7.81 -7.13
CA LEU A 177 8.62 -7.65 -6.02
C LEU A 177 10.09 -7.76 -6.50
N LYS A 178 10.40 -8.75 -7.33
CA LYS A 178 11.73 -8.88 -7.97
C LYS A 178 12.12 -7.61 -8.75
N LYS A 179 11.21 -7.06 -9.54
CA LYS A 179 11.41 -5.80 -10.25
C LYS A 179 11.64 -4.64 -9.28
N ALA A 180 10.81 -4.51 -8.24
CA ALA A 180 10.91 -3.43 -7.26
C ALA A 180 12.27 -3.44 -6.54
N PHE A 181 12.74 -4.59 -6.07
CA PHE A 181 14.07 -4.74 -5.48
C PHE A 181 15.17 -4.32 -6.47
N LYS A 182 15.10 -4.77 -7.72
CA LYS A 182 16.04 -4.38 -8.76
C LYS A 182 16.06 -2.88 -8.98
N TRP A 183 14.89 -2.25 -9.14
CA TRP A 183 14.78 -0.81 -9.39
C TRP A 183 15.37 0.02 -8.24
N VAL A 184 15.15 -0.38 -7.01
CA VAL A 184 15.69 0.35 -5.85
C VAL A 184 17.19 0.13 -5.70
N ARG A 185 17.69 -1.10 -5.91
CA ARG A 185 19.15 -1.39 -5.88
C ARG A 185 19.91 -0.63 -6.95
N GLU A 186 19.33 -0.41 -8.12
CA GLU A 186 19.96 0.41 -9.18
C GLU A 186 20.16 1.87 -8.76
N ILE A 187 19.32 2.40 -7.87
CA ILE A 187 19.47 3.74 -7.28
C ILE A 187 20.51 3.75 -6.15
N ASN A 188 20.73 2.60 -5.51
CA ASN A 188 21.66 2.41 -4.39
C ASN A 188 21.41 3.39 -3.21
N PRO A 189 20.22 3.37 -2.58
CA PRO A 189 19.93 4.23 -1.44
C PRO A 189 20.76 3.82 -0.22
N SER A 190 20.99 4.78 0.70
CA SER A 190 21.67 4.52 1.97
C SER A 190 20.80 3.75 2.97
N GLN A 191 19.48 3.80 2.80
CA GLN A 191 18.54 3.13 3.69
C GLN A 191 18.35 1.65 3.30
N PRO A 192 18.09 0.78 4.29
CA PRO A 192 17.81 -0.63 4.04
C PRO A 192 16.48 -0.84 3.28
N LEU A 193 16.41 -1.97 2.58
CA LEU A 193 15.20 -2.45 1.91
C LEU A 193 14.55 -3.53 2.75
N THR A 194 13.21 -3.55 2.74
CA THR A 194 12.43 -4.58 3.43
C THR A 194 11.15 -4.90 2.67
N VAL A 195 10.42 -5.90 3.15
CA VAL A 195 9.10 -6.30 2.68
C VAL A 195 8.28 -6.80 3.86
N GLY A 196 7.02 -6.38 3.94
CA GLY A 196 6.09 -6.78 5.00
C GLY A 196 5.41 -8.11 4.67
N ILE A 197 6.10 -9.22 4.85
CA ILE A 197 5.61 -10.54 4.49
C ILE A 197 4.44 -10.96 5.39
N TYR A 198 3.37 -11.45 4.78
CA TYR A 198 2.17 -11.88 5.50
C TYR A 198 2.07 -13.40 5.63
N ASP A 199 2.31 -14.24 4.61
CA ASP A 199 1.80 -15.59 4.65
C ASP A 199 2.56 -16.71 3.92
N TYR A 200 1.99 -17.88 4.21
CA TYR A 200 2.12 -19.25 3.76
C TYR A 200 2.14 -19.46 2.24
N PHE A 201 1.70 -18.47 1.46
CA PHE A 201 1.62 -18.58 -0.01
C PHE A 201 2.91 -18.20 -0.73
N ILE A 202 3.86 -17.62 -0.02
CA ILE A 202 5.15 -17.29 -0.60
C ILE A 202 6.11 -18.44 -0.31
N ASP A 203 6.64 -19.00 -1.37
CA ASP A 203 7.74 -19.96 -1.31
C ASP A 203 8.97 -19.21 -0.81
N TRP A 204 9.36 -19.46 0.44
CA TRP A 204 10.48 -18.81 1.10
C TRP A 204 11.80 -19.04 0.37
N ASP A 205 11.98 -20.21 -0.27
CA ASP A 205 13.17 -20.51 -1.05
C ASP A 205 13.32 -19.55 -2.24
N LYS A 206 12.21 -19.04 -2.78
CA LYS A 206 12.22 -18.02 -3.83
C LYS A 206 12.49 -16.61 -3.29
N PHE A 207 12.32 -16.38 -1.98
CA PHE A 207 12.68 -15.12 -1.34
C PHE A 207 14.18 -14.94 -1.18
N ASP A 208 14.90 -16.02 -0.92
CA ASP A 208 16.38 -15.97 -0.84
C ASP A 208 17.00 -15.48 -2.14
N GLU A 209 16.31 -15.65 -3.28
CA GLU A 209 16.74 -15.07 -4.56
C GLU A 209 16.59 -13.53 -4.63
N LEU A 210 15.87 -12.91 -3.70
CA LEU A 210 15.65 -11.46 -3.63
C LEU A 210 16.68 -10.75 -2.74
N LEU A 211 17.28 -11.48 -1.81
CA LEU A 211 18.29 -10.99 -0.86
C LEU A 211 19.66 -11.01 -1.50
#